data_f5e596bc4198493b910088fc7fc3ba06
#
_entry.id   f5e596bc4198493b910088fc7fc3ba06
#
_cell.length_a   1.000
_cell.length_b   1.000
_cell.length_c   1.000
_cell.angle_alpha   90.00
_cell.angle_beta   90.00
_cell.angle_gamma   90.00
#
_symmetry.space_group_name_H-M   'P 1'
#
loop_
_entity.id
_entity.type
_entity.pdbx_description
1 polymer ?
#
loop_
_entity_poly.entity_id
_entity_poly.type
_entity_poly.pdbx_seq_one_letter_code
_entity_poly.pdbx_strand_id
1 'polypeptide(L)'
;MATPANQTGRITQVIGAVVDVQFEGHLPAILNAIETKNGGNRLVLEVAQHLGESTVRTIAMDTTEGLVRGQEVSDTGSPDRKSVV
;
A
#
# COMPACT_ATOMS: atom_id res chain seq x y z
N MET A 1 17.48 10.55 -13.23
CA MET A 1 16.87 9.56 -13.34
C MET A 1 15.76 9.35 -12.44
N ALA A 2 14.81 8.93 -12.87
CA ALA A 2 13.65 8.81 -12.11
C ALA A 2 13.78 7.67 -11.16
N THR A 3 13.35 7.85 -9.98
CA THR A 3 13.37 6.77 -9.07
C THR A 3 12.09 6.02 -9.21
N PRO A 4 12.05 4.80 -8.77
CA PRO A 4 10.84 4.04 -8.84
C PRO A 4 9.83 4.36 -7.75
N ALA A 5 10.02 5.44 -7.04
CA ALA A 5 9.02 5.84 -6.08
C ALA A 5 7.73 6.12 -6.84
N ASN A 6 6.61 5.98 -6.21
CA ASN A 6 5.31 6.20 -6.81
C ASN A 6 4.91 5.14 -7.80
N GLN A 7 5.51 3.97 -7.67
CA GLN A 7 5.06 2.85 -8.44
C GLN A 7 3.61 2.53 -8.07
N THR A 8 2.83 2.14 -9.04
CA THR A 8 1.40 1.94 -8.84
C THR A 8 1.07 0.47 -8.69
N GLY A 9 0.19 0.16 -7.76
CA GLY A 9 -0.33 -1.19 -7.59
C GLY A 9 -1.85 -1.17 -7.50
N ARG A 10 -2.42 -2.34 -7.28
CA ARG A 10 -3.86 -2.48 -7.17
C ARG A 10 -4.22 -3.37 -6.01
N ILE A 11 -5.30 -3.03 -5.34
CA ILE A 11 -5.80 -3.82 -4.21
C ILE A 11 -6.38 -5.11 -4.75
N THR A 12 -5.97 -6.24 -4.19
CA THR A 12 -6.51 -7.53 -4.58
C THR A 12 -7.46 -8.09 -3.54
N GLN A 13 -7.33 -7.67 -2.28
CA GLN A 13 -8.17 -8.21 -1.22
C GLN A 13 -8.14 -7.29 -0.01
N VAL A 14 -9.26 -7.16 0.66
CA VAL A 14 -9.37 -6.39 1.89
C VAL A 14 -10.03 -7.26 2.93
N ILE A 15 -9.36 -7.48 4.05
CA ILE A 15 -9.91 -8.26 5.15
C ILE A 15 -9.62 -7.48 6.43
N GLY A 16 -10.64 -6.81 6.97
CA GLY A 16 -10.44 -5.97 8.14
C GLY A 16 -9.40 -4.91 7.85
N ALA A 17 -8.39 -4.81 8.67
CA ALA A 17 -7.31 -3.85 8.47
C ALA A 17 -6.22 -4.35 7.53
N VAL A 18 -6.34 -5.57 7.04
CA VAL A 18 -5.34 -6.18 6.17
C VAL A 18 -5.73 -5.94 4.72
N VAL A 19 -4.82 -5.37 3.95
CA VAL A 19 -5.07 -5.05 2.54
C VAL A 19 -3.97 -5.67 1.71
N ASP A 20 -4.31 -6.57 0.81
CA ASP A 20 -3.34 -7.18 -0.09
C ASP A 20 -3.32 -6.38 -1.38
N VAL A 21 -2.11 -6.09 -1.86
CA VAL A 21 -1.90 -5.23 -3.02
C VAL A 21 -0.94 -5.90 -3.98
N GLN A 22 -1.25 -5.87 -5.26
CA GLN A 22 -0.38 -6.42 -6.28
C GLN A 22 0.32 -5.28 -7.01
N PHE A 23 1.63 -5.43 -7.19
CA PHE A 23 2.42 -4.48 -7.96
C PHE A 23 3.03 -5.22 -9.13
N GLU A 24 3.21 -4.51 -10.24
CA GLU A 24 3.94 -5.07 -11.36
C GLU A 24 5.36 -4.62 -11.25
N GLY A 25 6.30 -5.53 -11.31
CA GLY A 25 7.69 -5.19 -11.27
C GLY A 25 8.22 -5.20 -9.86
N HIS A 26 8.68 -4.06 -9.40
CA HIS A 26 9.39 -3.99 -8.13
C HIS A 26 8.41 -3.92 -6.96
N LEU A 27 8.60 -4.75 -5.95
CA LEU A 27 7.76 -4.72 -4.78
C LEU A 27 8.28 -3.72 -3.76
N PRO A 28 7.40 -3.00 -3.07
CA PRO A 28 7.84 -2.11 -2.01
C PRO A 28 8.45 -2.91 -0.87
N ALA A 29 9.39 -2.31 -0.20
CA ALA A 29 10.07 -2.95 0.92
C ALA A 29 9.14 -3.04 2.13
N ILE A 30 9.45 -3.97 3.01
CA ILE A 30 8.74 -4.08 4.28
C ILE A 30 8.82 -2.74 5.00
N LEU A 31 7.71 -2.32 5.56
CA LEU A 31 7.53 -1.06 6.28
C LEU A 31 7.37 0.16 5.39
N ASN A 32 7.51 0.01 4.08
CA ASN A 32 7.22 1.14 3.20
C ASN A 32 5.75 1.53 3.30
N ALA A 33 5.49 2.80 3.08
CA ALA A 33 4.14 3.32 3.09
C ALA A 33 3.58 3.27 1.67
N ILE A 34 2.38 2.75 1.57
CA ILE A 34 1.63 2.73 0.33
C ILE A 34 0.47 3.69 0.55
N GLU A 35 0.14 4.50 -0.43
CA GLU A 35 -0.95 5.46 -0.29
C GLU A 35 -2.09 5.14 -1.23
N THR A 36 -3.29 5.33 -0.74
CA THR A 36 -4.48 5.27 -1.57
C THR A 36 -5.48 6.27 -1.02
N LYS A 37 -6.62 6.36 -1.63
CA LYS A 37 -7.67 7.24 -1.15
C LYS A 37 -8.86 6.44 -0.71
N ASN A 38 -9.44 6.85 0.39
CA ASN A 38 -10.62 6.19 0.89
C ASN A 38 -11.66 7.27 1.12
N GLY A 39 -12.60 7.38 0.19
CA GLY A 39 -13.64 8.38 0.29
C GLY A 39 -13.13 9.80 0.23
N GLY A 40 -12.04 10.03 -0.51
CA GLY A 40 -11.47 11.36 -0.62
C GLY A 40 -10.40 11.64 0.40
N ASN A 41 -10.20 10.76 1.35
CA ASN A 41 -9.17 10.93 2.36
C ASN A 41 -7.98 10.05 2.05
N ARG A 42 -6.79 10.56 2.36
CA ARG A 42 -5.58 9.80 2.16
C ARG A 42 -5.52 8.67 3.17
N LEU A 43 -5.26 7.47 2.71
CA LEU A 43 -5.11 6.33 3.59
C LEU A 43 -3.73 5.74 3.36
N VAL A 44 -3.02 5.46 4.45
CA VAL A 44 -1.69 4.87 4.39
C VAL A 44 -1.76 3.40 4.74
N LEU A 45 -1.11 2.59 3.92
CA LEU A 45 -1.01 1.16 4.12
C LEU A 45 0.46 0.82 4.33
N GLU A 46 0.79 0.19 5.43
CA GLU A 46 2.17 -0.15 5.72
C GLU A 46 2.46 -1.58 5.28
N VAL A 47 3.51 -1.78 4.51
CA VAL A 47 3.85 -3.11 4.00
C VAL A 47 4.34 -3.97 5.15
N ALA A 48 3.64 -5.08 5.38
CA ALA A 48 3.96 -5.98 6.48
C ALA A 48 4.64 -7.26 6.00
N GLN A 49 4.36 -7.69 4.78
CA GLN A 49 4.84 -8.99 4.34
C GLN A 49 4.78 -9.07 2.82
N HIS A 50 5.75 -9.75 2.24
CA HIS A 50 5.68 -10.06 0.80
C HIS A 50 5.07 -11.45 0.67
N LEU A 51 4.06 -11.56 -0.18
CA LEU A 51 3.35 -12.83 -0.34
C LEU A 51 3.80 -13.62 -1.55
N GLY A 52 4.67 -13.04 -2.38
CA GLY A 52 5.04 -13.69 -3.63
C GLY A 52 4.12 -13.27 -4.74
N GLU A 53 4.48 -13.62 -5.97
CA GLU A 53 3.66 -13.31 -7.14
C GLU A 53 3.31 -11.84 -7.23
N SER A 54 4.26 -11.00 -6.92
CA SER A 54 4.12 -9.56 -7.02
C SER A 54 3.07 -8.97 -6.06
N THR A 55 2.77 -9.69 -5.00
CA THR A 55 1.75 -9.26 -4.04
C THR A 55 2.37 -8.99 -2.68
N VAL A 56 1.94 -7.91 -2.04
CA VAL A 56 2.36 -7.61 -0.69
C VAL A 56 1.15 -7.52 0.21
N ARG A 57 1.33 -7.85 1.46
CA ARG A 57 0.29 -7.71 2.47
C ARG A 57 0.59 -6.47 3.28
N THR A 58 -0.41 -5.62 3.45
CA THR A 58 -0.25 -4.37 4.18
C THR A 58 -1.25 -4.28 5.30
N ILE A 59 -0.94 -3.40 6.26
CA ILE A 59 -1.84 -3.09 7.36
C ILE A 59 -2.27 -1.64 7.19
N ALA A 60 -3.56 -1.41 7.17
CA ALA A 60 -4.07 -0.04 7.01
C ALA A 60 -3.93 0.72 8.32
N MET A 61 -3.56 1.98 8.19
CA MET A 61 -3.39 2.83 9.35
C MET A 61 -4.71 3.46 9.80
N ASP A 62 -5.77 3.26 9.04
CA ASP A 62 -7.07 3.82 9.35
C ASP A 62 -8.13 2.88 8.78
N THR A 63 -9.38 3.30 8.80
CA THR A 63 -10.46 2.43 8.34
C THR A 63 -10.29 2.03 6.89
N THR A 64 -10.66 0.80 6.58
CA THR A 64 -10.62 0.29 5.22
C THR A 64 -12.00 0.27 4.57
N GLU A 65 -13.02 0.76 5.25
CA GLU A 65 -14.34 0.82 4.67
C GLU A 65 -14.30 1.69 3.43
N GLY A 66 -14.86 1.21 2.36
CA GLY A 66 -14.86 1.97 1.13
C GLY A 66 -13.76 1.57 0.16
N LEU A 67 -12.76 0.82 0.61
CA LEU A 67 -11.76 0.31 -0.32
C LEU A 67 -12.37 -0.80 -1.13
N VAL A 68 -11.99 -0.86 -2.40
CA VAL A 68 -12.54 -1.88 -3.30
C VAL A 68 -11.41 -2.60 -4.00
N ARG A 69 -11.68 -3.83 -4.39
CA ARG A 69 -10.73 -4.62 -5.13
C ARG A 69 -10.48 -3.93 -6.48
N GLY A 70 -9.24 -3.88 -6.88
CA GLY A 70 -8.86 -3.23 -8.12
C GLY A 70 -8.54 -1.75 -7.96
N GLN A 71 -8.74 -1.20 -6.78
CA GLN A 71 -8.44 0.20 -6.53
C GLN A 71 -6.94 0.45 -6.63
N GLU A 72 -6.58 1.59 -7.19
CA GLU A 72 -5.20 1.92 -7.40
C GLU A 72 -4.55 2.43 -6.14
N VAL A 73 -3.30 2.05 -5.93
CA VAL A 73 -2.50 2.53 -4.81
C VAL A 73 -1.14 2.95 -5.32
N SER A 74 -0.43 3.77 -4.55
CA SER A 74 0.89 4.24 -4.93
C SER A 74 1.91 3.91 -3.85
N ASP A 75 3.07 3.40 -4.28
CA ASP A 75 4.18 3.16 -3.39
C ASP A 75 4.92 4.49 -3.20
N THR A 76 5.04 4.95 -1.97
CA THR A 76 5.72 6.22 -1.72
C THR A 76 7.23 6.09 -1.80
N GLY A 77 7.74 4.87 -1.76
CA GLY A 77 9.17 4.64 -1.82
C GLY A 77 9.88 4.77 -0.49
N SER A 78 9.17 5.00 0.58
CA SER A 78 9.80 5.13 1.88
C SER A 78 8.80 4.79 2.98
N PRO A 79 9.29 4.53 4.18
CA PRO A 79 8.39 4.26 5.31
C PRO A 79 7.61 5.51 5.68
N ASP A 80 6.48 5.31 6.32
CA ASP A 80 5.70 6.42 6.84
C ASP A 80 6.48 7.01 8.02
N ARG A 81 6.73 8.30 7.95
CA ARG A 81 7.59 8.92 8.94
C ARG A 81 6.85 9.71 9.99
N LYS A 82 5.54 9.66 9.97
CA LYS A 82 4.83 10.50 10.89
C LYS A 82 5.04 10.08 12.34
N SER A 83 5.43 8.87 12.59
CA SER A 83 5.65 8.43 13.95
C SER A 83 7.05 8.72 14.43
N VAL A 84 7.88 9.28 13.61
CA VAL A 84 9.24 9.57 13.99
C VAL A 84 9.26 10.86 14.76
N VAL A 85 9.88 10.85 15.87
CA VAL A 85 9.92 12.06 16.66
C VAL A 85 11.28 12.55 16.86
#